data_7a37d6e843715de3e8488d348fdeb344
#
_entry.id   7a37d6e843715de3e8488d348fdeb344
#
_cell.length_a   1.000
_cell.length_b   1.000
_cell.length_c   1.000
_cell.angle_alpha   90.00
_cell.angle_beta   90.00
_cell.angle_gamma   90.00
#
_symmetry.space_group_name_H-M   'P 1'
#
loop_
_entity.id
_entity.type
_entity.pdbx_description
1 polymer ?
#
loop_
_entity_poly.entity_id
_entity_poly.type
_entity_poly.pdbx_seq_one_letter_code
_entity_poly.pdbx_strand_id
1 'polypeptide(L)'
;MKDDEQFTHWSSSKKEQQQHKYMKNSKEIKGFLTRYILKTWSLCNSARLQKMAFGEKDEHKPQKTMLIVGETGVGKSTLINAMVNYMLGVESKDRIWFEVIETKEEQSDYQTQEVTVYNLFTEHCPFSLTVIDTPGFGKTEDTGEDLKVAENLLEFLTSSKSVETLDAVCLVVSSSTVRLSERQRYLFNAVLSLFSNDVKKNFVVFITHAPRRPTNSIKAIKDAKIPCAQTRDDEPVYFRFDNSHCENFFVRCDREEETNELIQGFQAAWDLFNTSMDDFLSFVKANKPVSLKNTESVLTHRKQLVEHMISLRKQVKAMQLEHEFEECYKEKVPIDPSTGSSKEAMCCSVCKWNCHYPGCWWVRDLSWCTVMSKNKCTECPGKCHYTTHVKEAKIYETKTRLVKKTLEDVKKNHKNESEENKKRLAKEISKQEKEISRLVEECDKCMHVLQQIALKTDALSTLQDLESLCMEAKKMYGKETVQKLEELKKKAEGKSNMTRL
;
A
#
# COMPACT_ATOMS: atom_id res chain seq x y z
N MET A 1 -15.13 30.50 -33.29
CA MET A 1 -16.09 29.76 -34.08
C MET A 1 -15.51 29.53 -35.48
N LYS A 2 -14.50 28.67 -35.63
CA LYS A 2 -13.99 28.18 -36.93
C LYS A 2 -13.17 26.87 -36.82
N ASP A 3 -13.15 26.20 -35.65
CA ASP A 3 -12.35 24.98 -35.45
C ASP A 3 -13.18 23.71 -35.16
N ASP A 4 -14.51 23.76 -35.35
CA ASP A 4 -15.42 22.64 -34.98
C ASP A 4 -15.69 21.64 -36.09
N GLU A 5 -15.08 21.79 -37.29
CA GLU A 5 -15.41 20.94 -38.46
C GLU A 5 -14.34 19.89 -38.81
N GLN A 6 -13.30 19.65 -37.97
CA GLN A 6 -12.20 18.74 -38.36
C GLN A 6 -12.39 17.26 -38.01
N PHE A 7 -13.48 16.84 -37.40
CA PHE A 7 -13.73 15.42 -37.10
C PHE A 7 -14.44 14.63 -38.23
N THR A 8 -14.86 15.27 -39.31
CA THR A 8 -15.59 14.63 -40.39
C THR A 8 -14.87 14.76 -41.73
N HIS A 9 -14.71 13.63 -42.39
CA HIS A 9 -14.31 13.36 -43.78
C HIS A 9 -12.85 13.08 -44.11
N TRP A 10 -12.40 11.91 -43.67
CA TRP A 10 -11.51 11.15 -44.55
C TRP A 10 -12.36 10.56 -45.70
N SER A 11 -11.84 10.62 -46.93
CA SER A 11 -12.50 9.91 -48.07
C SER A 11 -12.49 8.42 -47.74
N SER A 12 -13.61 7.72 -47.93
CA SER A 12 -13.77 6.28 -47.66
C SER A 12 -12.61 5.44 -48.20
N SER A 13 -12.02 5.82 -49.31
CA SER A 13 -10.91 5.12 -49.96
C SER A 13 -9.59 5.10 -49.12
N LYS A 14 -9.25 6.19 -48.39
CA LYS A 14 -8.03 6.21 -47.55
C LYS A 14 -8.20 5.38 -46.31
N LYS A 15 -9.38 5.44 -45.66
CA LYS A 15 -9.74 4.63 -44.52
C LYS A 15 -9.63 3.13 -44.84
N GLU A 16 -10.24 2.70 -45.93
CA GLU A 16 -10.24 1.31 -46.38
C GLU A 16 -8.81 0.81 -46.71
N GLN A 17 -8.01 1.63 -47.39
CA GLN A 17 -6.58 1.28 -47.66
C GLN A 17 -5.78 1.09 -46.38
N GLN A 18 -6.00 1.90 -45.38
CA GLN A 18 -5.27 1.81 -44.09
C GLN A 18 -5.72 0.59 -43.30
N GLN A 19 -7.01 0.34 -43.21
CA GLN A 19 -7.55 -0.86 -42.55
C GLN A 19 -6.99 -2.13 -43.23
N HIS A 20 -6.95 -2.16 -44.56
CA HIS A 20 -6.39 -3.27 -45.31
C HIS A 20 -4.88 -3.47 -45.08
N LYS A 21 -4.10 -2.39 -44.87
CA LYS A 21 -2.68 -2.46 -44.45
C LYS A 21 -2.53 -3.13 -43.11
N TYR A 22 -3.40 -2.80 -42.11
CA TYR A 22 -3.37 -3.42 -40.78
C TYR A 22 -3.79 -4.89 -40.81
N MET A 23 -4.85 -5.23 -41.57
CA MET A 23 -5.31 -6.61 -41.74
C MET A 23 -4.22 -7.52 -42.29
N LYS A 24 -3.47 -7.09 -43.30
CA LYS A 24 -2.39 -7.89 -43.93
C LYS A 24 -1.28 -8.28 -42.99
N ASN A 25 -1.04 -7.47 -41.93
CA ASN A 25 0.05 -7.67 -40.99
C ASN A 25 -0.43 -8.26 -39.64
N SER A 26 -1.70 -8.68 -39.58
CA SER A 26 -2.34 -9.15 -38.34
C SER A 26 -2.70 -10.63 -38.43
N LYS A 27 -2.83 -11.31 -37.29
CA LYS A 27 -3.37 -12.66 -37.19
C LYS A 27 -4.90 -12.56 -37.28
N GLU A 28 -5.47 -13.20 -38.32
CA GLU A 28 -6.93 -13.24 -38.56
C GLU A 28 -7.58 -14.36 -37.73
N ILE A 29 -8.72 -14.05 -37.11
CA ILE A 29 -9.62 -15.01 -36.46
C ILE A 29 -11.03 -14.77 -37.02
N LYS A 30 -11.55 -15.74 -37.79
CA LYS A 30 -12.84 -15.65 -38.47
C LYS A 30 -14.00 -15.86 -37.50
N GLY A 31 -15.05 -15.04 -37.64
CA GLY A 31 -16.30 -15.11 -36.88
C GLY A 31 -17.37 -14.21 -37.47
N PHE A 32 -18.49 -13.99 -36.79
CA PHE A 32 -19.47 -12.98 -37.12
C PHE A 32 -18.80 -11.61 -37.25
N LEU A 33 -17.91 -11.32 -36.32
CA LEU A 33 -17.00 -10.19 -36.36
C LEU A 33 -15.60 -10.79 -36.62
N THR A 34 -14.99 -10.47 -37.75
CA THR A 34 -13.65 -10.95 -38.10
C THR A 34 -12.65 -10.17 -37.24
N ARG A 35 -11.91 -10.89 -36.39
CA ARG A 35 -10.94 -10.30 -35.44
C ARG A 35 -9.54 -10.32 -36.05
N TYR A 36 -8.82 -9.22 -35.87
CA TYR A 36 -7.45 -9.04 -36.31
C TYR A 36 -6.58 -8.66 -35.13
N ILE A 37 -5.67 -9.56 -34.72
CA ILE A 37 -4.72 -9.27 -33.65
C ILE A 37 -3.59 -8.45 -34.25
N LEU A 38 -3.54 -7.17 -33.87
CA LEU A 38 -2.56 -6.22 -34.37
C LEU A 38 -1.16 -6.54 -33.89
N LYS A 39 -0.19 -6.40 -34.78
CA LYS A 39 1.20 -6.55 -34.44
C LYS A 39 1.69 -5.32 -33.70
N THR A 40 1.90 -5.46 -32.41
CA THR A 40 2.53 -4.46 -31.56
C THR A 40 4.02 -4.76 -31.42
N TRP A 41 4.83 -3.76 -31.12
CA TRP A 41 6.24 -3.95 -30.80
C TRP A 41 6.55 -3.44 -29.39
N SER A 42 7.48 -4.11 -28.72
CA SER A 42 7.92 -3.74 -27.39
C SER A 42 8.95 -2.62 -27.47
N LEU A 43 8.66 -1.51 -26.76
CA LEU A 43 9.61 -0.42 -26.56
C LEU A 43 10.47 -0.63 -25.31
N CYS A 44 9.93 -1.31 -24.31
CA CYS A 44 10.60 -1.67 -23.08
C CYS A 44 9.89 -2.86 -22.45
N ASN A 45 10.67 -3.82 -21.96
CA ASN A 45 10.15 -4.95 -21.22
C ASN A 45 11.02 -5.16 -19.97
N SER A 46 10.46 -4.87 -18.80
CA SER A 46 11.09 -5.12 -17.50
C SER A 46 10.16 -5.98 -16.65
N ALA A 47 10.64 -6.52 -15.54
CA ALA A 47 9.89 -7.43 -14.68
C ALA A 47 8.55 -6.88 -14.15
N ARG A 48 8.26 -5.58 -14.29
CA ARG A 48 7.06 -4.92 -13.76
C ARG A 48 6.40 -3.91 -14.68
N LEU A 49 7.02 -3.65 -15.83
CA LEU A 49 6.54 -2.66 -16.78
C LEU A 49 6.75 -3.16 -18.21
N GLN A 50 5.67 -3.20 -18.95
CA GLN A 50 5.67 -3.48 -20.37
C GLN A 50 5.24 -2.22 -21.15
N LYS A 51 6.03 -1.79 -22.13
CA LYS A 51 5.66 -0.71 -23.05
C LYS A 51 5.51 -1.28 -24.45
N MET A 52 4.31 -1.16 -24.97
CA MET A 52 3.94 -1.64 -26.29
C MET A 52 3.59 -0.43 -27.18
N ALA A 53 3.87 -0.52 -28.46
CA ALA A 53 3.47 0.50 -29.42
C ALA A 53 2.78 -0.13 -30.62
N PHE A 54 1.88 0.62 -31.21
CA PHE A 54 1.20 0.31 -32.46
C PHE A 54 1.16 1.55 -33.35
N GLY A 55 1.47 1.42 -34.64
CA GLY A 55 1.52 2.52 -35.59
C GLY A 55 2.79 3.38 -35.48
N GLU A 56 2.97 4.31 -36.35
CA GLU A 56 4.13 5.21 -36.42
C GLU A 56 3.79 6.53 -35.71
N LYS A 57 4.68 7.00 -34.83
CA LYS A 57 4.50 8.25 -34.11
C LYS A 57 4.59 9.44 -35.05
N ASP A 58 3.58 10.28 -35.05
CA ASP A 58 3.59 11.60 -35.68
C ASP A 58 3.86 12.66 -34.59
N GLU A 59 5.02 13.30 -34.67
CA GLU A 59 5.47 14.31 -33.69
C GLU A 59 4.58 15.58 -33.71
N HIS A 60 3.81 15.81 -34.75
CA HIS A 60 2.92 16.97 -34.88
C HIS A 60 1.55 16.73 -34.21
N LYS A 61 1.21 15.47 -33.89
CA LYS A 61 -0.04 15.16 -33.20
C LYS A 61 0.10 15.30 -31.68
N PRO A 62 -0.85 15.99 -31.03
CA PRO A 62 -0.86 16.06 -29.58
C PRO A 62 -1.03 14.66 -29.00
N GLN A 63 -0.33 14.39 -27.92
CA GLN A 63 -0.45 13.12 -27.20
C GLN A 63 -1.46 13.26 -26.06
N LYS A 64 -2.36 12.29 -25.95
CA LYS A 64 -3.29 12.13 -24.85
C LYS A 64 -2.91 10.93 -24.02
N THR A 65 -2.88 11.08 -22.70
CA THR A 65 -2.47 10.03 -21.78
C THR A 65 -3.57 9.74 -20.79
N MET A 66 -3.99 8.48 -20.71
CA MET A 66 -5.00 8.02 -19.76
C MET A 66 -4.51 6.82 -18.96
N LEU A 67 -4.91 6.75 -17.71
CA LEU A 67 -4.72 5.62 -16.81
C LEU A 67 -6.05 4.91 -16.62
N ILE A 68 -6.08 3.58 -16.80
CA ILE A 68 -7.28 2.75 -16.60
C ILE A 68 -7.10 1.86 -15.39
N VAL A 69 -8.05 1.94 -14.44
CA VAL A 69 -8.02 1.22 -13.15
C VAL A 69 -9.37 0.56 -12.89
N GLY A 70 -9.38 -0.71 -12.49
CA GLY A 70 -10.62 -1.43 -12.16
C GLY A 70 -10.38 -2.91 -11.88
N GLU A 71 -11.41 -3.60 -11.37
CA GLU A 71 -11.34 -5.02 -11.05
C GLU A 71 -11.05 -5.90 -12.28
N THR A 72 -10.59 -7.11 -11.99
CA THR A 72 -10.49 -8.16 -13.02
C THR A 72 -11.87 -8.48 -13.56
N GLY A 73 -11.98 -8.66 -14.88
CA GLY A 73 -13.24 -9.01 -15.52
C GLY A 73 -14.24 -7.83 -15.69
N VAL A 74 -13.90 -6.61 -15.23
CA VAL A 74 -14.77 -5.44 -15.41
C VAL A 74 -14.78 -4.89 -16.86
N GLY A 75 -14.02 -5.50 -17.79
CA GLY A 75 -14.00 -5.15 -19.20
C GLY A 75 -12.94 -4.13 -19.61
N LYS A 76 -11.85 -3.92 -18.83
CA LYS A 76 -10.76 -2.98 -19.17
C LYS A 76 -10.11 -3.27 -20.52
N SER A 77 -9.65 -4.52 -20.72
CA SER A 77 -8.97 -4.92 -21.97
C SER A 77 -9.89 -4.81 -23.19
N THR A 78 -11.16 -5.19 -23.03
CA THR A 78 -12.18 -5.02 -24.07
C THR A 78 -12.37 -3.55 -24.41
N LEU A 79 -12.44 -2.67 -23.41
CA LEU A 79 -12.57 -1.24 -23.58
C LEU A 79 -11.35 -0.64 -24.30
N ILE A 80 -10.13 -1.08 -23.99
CA ILE A 80 -8.91 -0.65 -24.69
C ILE A 80 -8.97 -1.06 -26.16
N ASN A 81 -9.35 -2.30 -26.47
CA ASN A 81 -9.53 -2.74 -27.85
C ASN A 81 -10.63 -1.95 -28.57
N ALA A 82 -11.73 -1.63 -27.89
CA ALA A 82 -12.78 -0.79 -28.45
C ALA A 82 -12.28 0.63 -28.79
N MET A 83 -11.46 1.23 -27.93
CA MET A 83 -10.81 2.52 -28.20
C MET A 83 -9.88 2.45 -29.42
N VAL A 84 -9.16 1.35 -29.61
CA VAL A 84 -8.34 1.14 -30.81
C VAL A 84 -9.21 1.15 -32.06
N ASN A 85 -10.33 0.43 -32.04
CA ASN A 85 -11.24 0.39 -33.17
C ASN A 85 -11.86 1.79 -33.48
N TYR A 86 -12.22 2.53 -32.45
CA TYR A 86 -12.65 3.93 -32.62
C TYR A 86 -11.55 4.78 -33.28
N MET A 87 -10.30 4.69 -32.83
CA MET A 87 -9.16 5.42 -33.37
C MET A 87 -8.82 5.01 -34.81
N LEU A 88 -9.10 3.76 -35.18
CA LEU A 88 -8.94 3.26 -36.57
C LEU A 88 -10.14 3.56 -37.44
N GLY A 89 -11.16 4.23 -36.90
CA GLY A 89 -12.37 4.60 -37.64
C GLY A 89 -13.19 3.40 -38.10
N VAL A 90 -13.16 2.29 -37.35
CA VAL A 90 -13.95 1.10 -37.66
C VAL A 90 -15.43 1.41 -37.44
N GLU A 91 -16.29 1.00 -38.36
CA GLU A 91 -17.74 1.14 -38.30
C GLU A 91 -18.41 -0.23 -38.15
N SER A 92 -19.58 -0.28 -37.56
CA SER A 92 -20.35 -1.52 -37.38
C SER A 92 -20.58 -2.32 -38.66
N LYS A 93 -20.78 -1.61 -39.80
CA LYS A 93 -20.94 -2.22 -41.13
C LYS A 93 -19.69 -2.95 -41.65
N ASP A 94 -18.48 -2.57 -41.17
CA ASP A 94 -17.24 -3.15 -41.64
C ASP A 94 -17.09 -4.60 -41.15
N ARG A 95 -17.78 -4.99 -40.07
CA ARG A 95 -17.74 -6.33 -39.42
C ARG A 95 -16.34 -6.84 -39.14
N ILE A 96 -15.45 -5.93 -38.80
CA ILE A 96 -14.07 -6.20 -38.41
C ILE A 96 -13.83 -5.68 -37.01
N TRP A 97 -12.84 -6.28 -36.33
CA TRP A 97 -12.45 -5.91 -34.99
C TRP A 97 -10.94 -6.05 -34.82
N PHE A 98 -10.27 -4.99 -34.45
CA PHE A 98 -8.85 -4.98 -34.17
C PHE A 98 -8.57 -5.12 -32.67
N GLU A 99 -7.58 -5.92 -32.33
CA GLU A 99 -7.14 -6.14 -30.95
C GLU A 99 -5.65 -5.88 -30.79
N VAL A 100 -5.29 -5.03 -29.82
CA VAL A 100 -3.91 -4.87 -29.33
C VAL A 100 -3.68 -5.75 -28.10
N ILE A 101 -4.76 -6.15 -27.41
CA ILE A 101 -4.78 -7.12 -26.31
C ILE A 101 -5.53 -8.35 -26.81
N GLU A 102 -4.79 -9.46 -27.00
CA GLU A 102 -5.41 -10.71 -27.43
C GLU A 102 -6.35 -11.25 -26.34
N THR A 103 -7.65 -11.31 -26.65
CA THR A 103 -8.65 -11.92 -25.77
C THR A 103 -8.83 -13.38 -26.14
N LYS A 104 -8.30 -14.31 -25.31
CA LYS A 104 -8.47 -15.76 -25.51
C LYS A 104 -9.73 -16.23 -24.79
N GLU A 105 -10.62 -16.90 -25.54
CA GLU A 105 -11.92 -17.35 -25.04
C GLU A 105 -11.84 -18.51 -24.03
N GLU A 106 -10.73 -19.29 -24.00
CA GLU A 106 -10.64 -20.54 -23.24
C GLU A 106 -9.68 -20.53 -22.05
N GLN A 107 -8.95 -19.44 -21.78
CA GLN A 107 -8.01 -19.40 -20.66
C GLN A 107 -8.33 -18.27 -19.68
N SER A 108 -8.88 -18.66 -18.53
CA SER A 108 -9.07 -17.79 -17.35
C SER A 108 -7.79 -17.12 -16.83
N ASP A 109 -6.63 -17.47 -17.39
CA ASP A 109 -5.31 -17.07 -16.89
C ASP A 109 -4.64 -15.91 -17.62
N TYR A 110 -5.22 -15.41 -18.74
CA TYR A 110 -4.67 -14.26 -19.44
C TYR A 110 -5.17 -12.95 -18.79
N GLN A 111 -4.48 -12.56 -17.74
CA GLN A 111 -4.73 -11.28 -17.08
C GLN A 111 -3.45 -10.48 -17.09
N THR A 112 -3.58 -9.18 -17.29
CA THR A 112 -2.49 -8.21 -17.14
C THR A 112 -1.91 -8.37 -15.73
N GLN A 113 -0.68 -8.92 -15.64
CA GLN A 113 0.01 -9.11 -14.37
C GLN A 113 0.89 -7.90 -14.00
N GLU A 114 1.21 -7.08 -15.01
CA GLU A 114 2.10 -5.94 -14.92
C GLU A 114 1.42 -4.68 -15.45
N VAL A 115 1.91 -3.51 -15.06
CA VAL A 115 1.47 -2.26 -15.67
C VAL A 115 1.92 -2.25 -17.12
N THR A 116 0.96 -2.18 -18.03
CA THR A 116 1.23 -2.18 -19.48
C THR A 116 0.87 -0.82 -20.08
N VAL A 117 1.80 -0.23 -20.79
CA VAL A 117 1.59 1.03 -21.51
C VAL A 117 1.43 0.77 -22.98
N TYR A 118 0.29 1.09 -23.53
CA TYR A 118 -0.01 1.02 -24.95
C TYR A 118 0.09 2.40 -25.58
N ASN A 119 1.06 2.60 -26.47
CA ASN A 119 1.18 3.80 -27.28
C ASN A 119 0.52 3.56 -28.64
N LEU A 120 -0.59 4.21 -28.89
CA LEU A 120 -1.42 4.00 -30.06
C LEU A 120 -1.28 5.20 -31.00
N PHE A 121 -0.69 4.95 -32.16
CA PHE A 121 -0.46 5.93 -33.21
C PHE A 121 -1.29 5.55 -34.42
N THR A 122 -2.27 6.38 -34.77
CA THR A 122 -3.14 6.15 -35.92
C THR A 122 -3.16 7.39 -36.80
N GLU A 123 -3.29 7.19 -38.10
CA GLU A 123 -3.39 8.32 -39.04
C GLU A 123 -4.76 8.98 -38.98
N HIS A 124 -5.82 8.21 -38.72
CA HIS A 124 -7.21 8.68 -38.69
C HIS A 124 -7.49 9.64 -37.52
N CYS A 125 -6.93 9.35 -36.34
CA CYS A 125 -7.18 10.16 -35.15
C CYS A 125 -6.31 11.42 -35.15
N PRO A 126 -6.83 12.61 -34.81
CA PRO A 126 -6.05 13.85 -34.75
C PRO A 126 -5.06 13.93 -33.55
N PHE A 127 -5.00 12.91 -32.70
CA PHE A 127 -4.10 12.79 -31.57
C PHE A 127 -3.53 11.37 -31.47
N SER A 128 -2.42 11.25 -30.79
CA SER A 128 -1.86 9.97 -30.35
C SER A 128 -2.38 9.64 -28.95
N LEU A 129 -2.68 8.36 -28.68
CA LEU A 129 -3.20 7.94 -27.37
C LEU A 129 -2.21 7.03 -26.66
N THR A 130 -1.88 7.38 -25.42
CA THR A 130 -1.20 6.50 -24.50
C THR A 130 -2.19 6.00 -23.46
N VAL A 131 -2.37 4.68 -23.39
CA VAL A 131 -3.20 4.03 -22.39
C VAL A 131 -2.29 3.28 -21.42
N ILE A 132 -2.38 3.62 -20.14
CA ILE A 132 -1.72 2.91 -19.03
C ILE A 132 -2.75 1.94 -18.48
N ASP A 133 -2.58 0.65 -18.79
CA ASP A 133 -3.43 -0.42 -18.27
C ASP A 133 -2.82 -0.99 -16.99
N THR A 134 -3.64 -1.11 -15.96
CA THR A 134 -3.23 -1.70 -14.69
C THR A 134 -3.70 -3.14 -14.58
N PRO A 135 -2.94 -4.00 -13.88
CA PRO A 135 -3.44 -5.32 -13.52
C PRO A 135 -4.84 -5.22 -12.91
N GLY A 136 -5.70 -6.17 -13.27
CA GLY A 136 -7.00 -6.28 -12.63
C GLY A 136 -6.87 -6.78 -11.20
N PHE A 137 -7.74 -6.29 -10.32
CA PHE A 137 -7.77 -6.69 -8.92
C PHE A 137 -8.83 -7.78 -8.70
N GLY A 138 -8.79 -8.41 -7.55
CA GLY A 138 -9.92 -9.19 -7.09
C GLY A 138 -9.91 -10.65 -7.50
N LYS A 139 -8.76 -11.20 -7.89
CA LYS A 139 -8.65 -12.60 -8.32
C LYS A 139 -8.53 -13.60 -7.17
N THR A 140 -7.83 -13.23 -6.11
CA THR A 140 -7.58 -14.09 -4.95
C THR A 140 -8.21 -13.50 -3.69
N GLU A 141 -8.48 -14.32 -2.69
CA GLU A 141 -8.91 -13.84 -1.37
C GLU A 141 -7.80 -13.09 -0.64
N ASP A 142 -6.56 -13.17 -1.13
CA ASP A 142 -5.39 -12.51 -0.57
C ASP A 142 -5.33 -11.04 -0.98
N THR A 143 -5.57 -10.16 -0.01
CA THR A 143 -5.42 -8.70 -0.15
C THR A 143 -3.97 -8.25 -0.44
N GLY A 144 -2.99 -9.12 -0.24
CA GLY A 144 -1.57 -8.84 -0.52
C GLY A 144 -1.28 -8.69 -2.02
N GLU A 145 -2.01 -9.39 -2.90
CA GLU A 145 -1.85 -9.22 -4.34
C GLU A 145 -2.42 -7.88 -4.83
N ASP A 146 -3.48 -7.41 -4.23
CA ASP A 146 -4.07 -6.12 -4.58
C ASP A 146 -3.17 -4.94 -4.20
N LEU A 147 -2.41 -5.05 -3.11
CA LEU A 147 -1.40 -4.07 -2.73
C LEU A 147 -0.29 -3.95 -3.79
N LYS A 148 0.13 -5.06 -4.37
CA LYS A 148 1.16 -5.08 -5.43
C LYS A 148 0.78 -4.23 -6.64
N VAL A 149 -0.50 -4.10 -6.95
CA VAL A 149 -0.96 -3.25 -8.07
C VAL A 149 -0.69 -1.78 -7.77
N ALA A 150 -1.02 -1.31 -6.56
CA ALA A 150 -0.71 0.06 -6.17
C ALA A 150 0.80 0.30 -6.08
N GLU A 151 1.57 -0.69 -5.61
CA GLU A 151 3.03 -0.65 -5.57
C GLU A 151 3.65 -0.61 -6.97
N ASN A 152 3.17 -1.44 -7.90
CA ASN A 152 3.62 -1.45 -9.29
C ASN A 152 3.30 -0.11 -9.98
N LEU A 153 2.13 0.45 -9.71
CA LEU A 153 1.74 1.76 -10.22
C LEU A 153 2.60 2.88 -9.60
N LEU A 154 2.87 2.80 -8.30
CA LEU A 154 3.79 3.71 -7.61
C LEU A 154 5.18 3.66 -8.24
N GLU A 155 5.73 2.47 -8.45
CA GLU A 155 7.03 2.27 -9.07
C GLU A 155 7.04 2.78 -10.52
N PHE A 156 5.99 2.50 -11.28
CA PHE A 156 5.82 3.03 -12.63
C PHE A 156 5.84 4.56 -12.66
N LEU A 157 5.03 5.20 -11.82
CA LEU A 157 4.94 6.66 -11.77
C LEU A 157 6.23 7.33 -11.27
N THR A 158 7.02 6.65 -10.43
CA THR A 158 8.29 7.16 -9.91
C THR A 158 9.48 6.90 -10.83
N SER A 159 9.50 5.77 -11.55
CA SER A 159 10.62 5.36 -12.42
C SER A 159 10.53 5.94 -13.82
N SER A 160 9.34 6.28 -14.25
CA SER A 160 9.03 6.61 -15.63
C SER A 160 9.03 8.12 -15.84
N LYS A 161 10.18 8.69 -16.23
CA LYS A 161 10.23 10.04 -16.83
C LYS A 161 9.40 10.17 -18.12
N SER A 162 8.70 9.11 -18.53
CA SER A 162 7.99 9.02 -19.81
C SER A 162 6.54 9.48 -19.75
N VAL A 163 5.98 9.72 -18.57
CA VAL A 163 4.62 10.25 -18.38
C VAL A 163 4.73 11.53 -17.54
N GLU A 164 4.77 12.67 -18.22
CA GLU A 164 4.85 13.97 -17.56
C GLU A 164 3.47 14.53 -17.21
N THR A 165 2.46 14.15 -17.97
CA THR A 165 1.09 14.64 -17.83
C THR A 165 0.07 13.53 -17.98
N LEU A 166 -1.07 13.67 -17.29
CA LEU A 166 -2.25 12.83 -17.44
C LEU A 166 -3.44 13.68 -17.90
N ASP A 167 -4.13 13.21 -18.93
CA ASP A 167 -5.38 13.80 -19.39
C ASP A 167 -6.57 13.24 -18.61
N ALA A 168 -6.57 11.94 -18.30
CA ALA A 168 -7.61 11.31 -17.51
C ALA A 168 -7.11 10.12 -16.68
N VAL A 169 -7.74 9.89 -15.54
CA VAL A 169 -7.67 8.65 -14.75
C VAL A 169 -9.09 8.05 -14.73
N CYS A 170 -9.24 6.90 -15.35
CA CYS A 170 -10.52 6.25 -15.58
C CYS A 170 -10.75 5.12 -14.59
N LEU A 171 -11.65 5.32 -13.63
CA LEU A 171 -12.07 4.29 -12.67
C LEU A 171 -13.17 3.45 -13.32
N VAL A 172 -12.87 2.19 -13.62
CA VAL A 172 -13.79 1.30 -14.33
C VAL A 172 -14.60 0.46 -13.35
N VAL A 173 -15.92 0.54 -13.46
CA VAL A 173 -16.89 -0.24 -12.67
C VAL A 173 -17.96 -0.85 -13.60
N SER A 174 -18.56 -1.97 -13.18
CA SER A 174 -19.69 -2.56 -13.88
C SER A 174 -20.99 -1.82 -13.57
N SER A 175 -21.90 -1.74 -14.53
CA SER A 175 -23.26 -1.20 -14.34
C SER A 175 -24.09 -1.99 -13.33
N SER A 176 -23.73 -3.25 -13.07
CA SER A 176 -24.34 -4.10 -12.05
C SER A 176 -23.95 -3.74 -10.61
N THR A 177 -22.97 -2.84 -10.43
CA THR A 177 -22.47 -2.43 -9.11
C THR A 177 -23.53 -1.58 -8.38
N VAL A 178 -24.19 -2.15 -7.39
CA VAL A 178 -25.16 -1.44 -6.53
C VAL A 178 -24.47 -0.74 -5.37
N ARG A 179 -23.37 -1.31 -4.89
CA ARG A 179 -22.53 -0.80 -3.80
C ARG A 179 -21.09 -1.22 -4.07
N LEU A 180 -20.14 -0.31 -3.87
CA LEU A 180 -18.74 -0.69 -3.92
C LEU A 180 -18.43 -1.69 -2.81
N SER A 181 -17.81 -2.81 -3.15
CA SER A 181 -17.26 -3.76 -2.18
C SER A 181 -16.18 -3.07 -1.35
N GLU A 182 -15.88 -3.63 -0.16
CA GLU A 182 -14.76 -3.12 0.65
C GLU A 182 -13.44 -3.16 -0.13
N ARG A 183 -13.27 -4.21 -0.93
CA ARG A 183 -12.13 -4.39 -1.81
C ARG A 183 -12.04 -3.32 -2.89
N GLN A 184 -13.13 -3.01 -3.60
CA GLN A 184 -13.17 -1.92 -4.58
C GLN A 184 -12.83 -0.58 -3.93
N ARG A 185 -13.37 -0.30 -2.74
CA ARG A 185 -13.05 0.92 -1.99
C ARG A 185 -11.58 0.98 -1.63
N TYR A 186 -11.04 -0.13 -1.12
CA TYR A 186 -9.63 -0.23 -0.77
C TYR A 186 -8.73 0.14 -1.94
N LEU A 187 -8.99 -0.44 -3.10
CA LEU A 187 -8.18 -0.24 -4.29
C LEU A 187 -8.31 1.15 -4.89
N PHE A 188 -9.53 1.66 -5.01
CA PHE A 188 -9.70 3.03 -5.46
C PHE A 188 -9.01 4.01 -4.52
N ASN A 189 -9.11 3.79 -3.20
CA ASN A 189 -8.40 4.61 -2.23
C ASN A 189 -6.88 4.48 -2.35
N ALA A 190 -6.35 3.27 -2.57
CA ALA A 190 -4.93 3.04 -2.76
C ALA A 190 -4.42 3.79 -4.00
N VAL A 191 -5.12 3.68 -5.14
CA VAL A 191 -4.77 4.41 -6.37
C VAL A 191 -4.90 5.92 -6.17
N LEU A 192 -6.04 6.40 -5.63
CA LEU A 192 -6.27 7.82 -5.37
C LEU A 192 -5.21 8.43 -4.44
N SER A 193 -4.69 7.63 -3.52
CA SER A 193 -3.66 8.07 -2.59
C SER A 193 -2.31 8.36 -3.24
N LEU A 194 -2.07 7.84 -4.45
CA LEU A 194 -0.84 8.09 -5.20
C LEU A 194 -0.79 9.49 -5.82
N PHE A 195 -1.92 10.15 -5.96
CA PHE A 195 -2.05 11.38 -6.71
C PHE A 195 -2.21 12.61 -5.81
N SER A 196 -1.82 13.75 -6.35
CA SER A 196 -2.02 15.06 -5.73
C SER A 196 -3.45 15.58 -5.96
N ASN A 197 -3.87 16.55 -5.16
CA ASN A 197 -5.23 17.13 -5.18
C ASN A 197 -5.63 17.74 -6.52
N ASP A 198 -4.67 18.24 -7.30
CA ASP A 198 -4.90 18.89 -8.59
C ASP A 198 -5.39 17.91 -9.68
N VAL A 199 -5.09 16.61 -9.51
CA VAL A 199 -5.56 15.57 -10.46
C VAL A 199 -7.04 15.27 -10.31
N LYS A 200 -7.72 15.72 -9.23
CA LYS A 200 -9.12 15.39 -8.95
C LYS A 200 -10.07 15.60 -10.13
N LYS A 201 -9.88 16.68 -10.89
CA LYS A 201 -10.73 17.02 -12.05
C LYS A 201 -10.50 16.13 -13.27
N ASN A 202 -9.42 15.34 -13.29
CA ASN A 202 -9.07 14.40 -14.34
C ASN A 202 -9.48 12.96 -13.99
N PHE A 203 -9.98 12.70 -12.75
CA PHE A 203 -10.59 11.43 -12.39
C PHE A 203 -12.01 11.36 -12.92
N VAL A 204 -12.31 10.33 -13.70
CA VAL A 204 -13.64 10.06 -14.27
C VAL A 204 -14.04 8.61 -14.05
N VAL A 205 -15.33 8.32 -14.14
CA VAL A 205 -15.85 6.97 -13.97
C VAL A 205 -16.25 6.39 -15.31
N PHE A 206 -15.71 5.23 -15.65
CA PHE A 206 -16.13 4.45 -16.80
C PHE A 206 -17.04 3.32 -16.33
N ILE A 207 -18.25 3.25 -16.85
CA ILE A 207 -19.23 2.24 -16.45
C ILE A 207 -19.46 1.30 -17.62
N THR A 208 -18.99 0.06 -17.46
CA THR A 208 -19.09 -0.99 -18.49
C THR A 208 -20.40 -1.79 -18.34
N HIS A 209 -20.75 -2.57 -19.36
CA HIS A 209 -22.00 -3.33 -19.43
C HIS A 209 -23.24 -2.44 -19.17
N ALA A 210 -23.22 -1.23 -19.73
CA ALA A 210 -24.18 -0.18 -19.42
C ALA A 210 -25.04 0.24 -20.64
N PRO A 211 -25.92 -0.64 -21.17
CA PRO A 211 -26.79 -0.31 -22.28
C PRO A 211 -27.80 0.81 -21.91
N ARG A 212 -28.07 0.97 -20.62
CA ARG A 212 -28.98 2.00 -20.08
C ARG A 212 -28.26 2.84 -19.03
N ARG A 213 -28.92 3.94 -18.57
CA ARG A 213 -28.36 4.80 -17.51
C ARG A 213 -28.07 4.00 -16.24
N PRO A 214 -26.81 3.91 -15.78
CA PRO A 214 -26.40 3.04 -14.68
C PRO A 214 -26.58 3.74 -13.31
N THR A 215 -27.83 4.02 -12.95
CA THR A 215 -28.19 4.82 -11.75
C THR A 215 -27.59 4.25 -10.47
N ASN A 216 -27.56 2.91 -10.33
CA ASN A 216 -27.04 2.24 -9.13
C ASN A 216 -25.52 2.45 -8.99
N SER A 217 -24.76 2.29 -10.08
CA SER A 217 -23.30 2.44 -10.05
C SER A 217 -22.88 3.89 -9.80
N ILE A 218 -23.61 4.85 -10.36
CA ILE A 218 -23.40 6.28 -10.09
C ILE A 218 -23.63 6.55 -8.60
N LYS A 219 -24.73 6.05 -8.05
CA LYS A 219 -25.04 6.16 -6.61
C LYS A 219 -23.97 5.50 -5.75
N ALA A 220 -23.50 4.30 -6.13
CA ALA A 220 -22.45 3.58 -5.40
C ALA A 220 -21.15 4.39 -5.31
N ILE A 221 -20.73 5.05 -6.39
CA ILE A 221 -19.56 5.94 -6.43
C ILE A 221 -19.76 7.17 -5.53
N LYS A 222 -20.94 7.79 -5.60
CA LYS A 222 -21.29 8.96 -4.77
C LYS A 222 -21.32 8.62 -3.28
N ASP A 223 -22.01 7.53 -2.91
CA ASP A 223 -22.11 7.06 -1.51
C ASP A 223 -20.75 6.66 -0.95
N ALA A 224 -19.86 6.15 -1.77
CA ALA A 224 -18.49 5.82 -1.39
C ALA A 224 -17.56 7.06 -1.30
N LYS A 225 -18.06 8.24 -1.68
CA LYS A 225 -17.31 9.51 -1.69
C LYS A 225 -15.97 9.42 -2.45
N ILE A 226 -15.98 8.74 -3.58
CA ILE A 226 -14.78 8.61 -4.42
C ILE A 226 -14.47 9.98 -5.04
N PRO A 227 -13.28 10.57 -4.80
CA PRO A 227 -12.88 11.81 -5.42
C PRO A 227 -12.80 11.66 -6.94
N CYS A 228 -13.62 12.40 -7.67
CA CYS A 228 -13.62 12.44 -9.15
C CYS A 228 -14.12 13.81 -9.62
N ALA A 229 -14.03 14.05 -10.93
CA ALA A 229 -14.67 15.18 -11.57
C ALA A 229 -16.16 15.16 -11.29
N GLN A 230 -16.75 16.31 -11.10
CA GLN A 230 -18.18 16.47 -10.81
C GLN A 230 -18.83 17.39 -11.84
N THR A 231 -20.09 17.09 -12.14
CA THR A 231 -20.97 17.97 -12.91
C THR A 231 -21.38 19.18 -12.07
N ARG A 232 -22.12 20.12 -12.66
CA ARG A 232 -22.69 21.28 -11.94
C ARG A 232 -23.66 20.87 -10.82
N ASP A 233 -24.26 19.69 -10.94
CA ASP A 233 -25.24 19.14 -9.98
C ASP A 233 -24.61 18.22 -8.94
N ASP A 234 -23.29 18.31 -8.72
CA ASP A 234 -22.53 17.46 -7.79
C ASP A 234 -22.62 15.94 -8.08
N GLU A 235 -22.90 15.58 -9.35
CA GLU A 235 -22.87 14.19 -9.78
C GLU A 235 -21.47 13.83 -10.31
N PRO A 236 -20.97 12.62 -10.07
CA PRO A 236 -19.73 12.14 -10.68
C PRO A 236 -19.79 12.23 -12.21
N VAL A 237 -18.73 12.74 -12.84
CA VAL A 237 -18.57 12.67 -14.28
C VAL A 237 -18.32 11.22 -14.67
N TYR A 238 -19.18 10.67 -15.50
CA TYR A 238 -19.07 9.27 -15.93
C TYR A 238 -19.35 9.13 -17.43
N PHE A 239 -18.77 8.08 -18.00
CA PHE A 239 -19.02 7.64 -19.37
C PHE A 239 -19.45 6.19 -19.33
N ARG A 240 -20.49 5.86 -20.10
CA ARG A 240 -21.06 4.51 -20.11
C ARG A 240 -20.67 3.78 -21.38
N PHE A 241 -20.30 2.55 -21.25
CA PHE A 241 -19.90 1.70 -22.34
C PHE A 241 -20.67 0.38 -22.30
N ASP A 242 -21.20 -0.02 -23.45
CA ASP A 242 -21.72 -1.35 -23.63
C ASP A 242 -20.80 -2.10 -24.59
N ASN A 243 -19.99 -3.00 -24.01
CA ASN A 243 -19.00 -3.75 -24.77
C ASN A 243 -19.58 -5.00 -25.43
N SER A 244 -20.90 -5.19 -25.46
CA SER A 244 -21.55 -6.33 -26.11
C SER A 244 -21.27 -6.44 -27.60
N HIS A 245 -20.99 -5.30 -28.25
CA HIS A 245 -20.58 -5.28 -29.67
C HIS A 245 -19.18 -5.94 -29.91
N CYS A 246 -18.41 -6.21 -28.87
CA CYS A 246 -17.11 -6.91 -28.96
C CYS A 246 -17.25 -8.43 -28.78
N GLU A 247 -18.42 -8.93 -28.38
CA GLU A 247 -18.66 -10.35 -28.16
C GLU A 247 -18.80 -11.09 -29.50
N ASN A 248 -18.17 -12.25 -29.59
CA ASN A 248 -18.35 -13.13 -30.74
C ASN A 248 -19.71 -13.81 -30.61
N PHE A 249 -20.69 -13.29 -31.30
CA PHE A 249 -21.99 -13.97 -31.44
C PHE A 249 -21.86 -15.22 -32.32
N PHE A 250 -21.32 -16.31 -31.77
CA PHE A 250 -21.47 -17.64 -32.36
C PHE A 250 -22.85 -18.21 -32.02
N VAL A 251 -23.89 -17.45 -32.29
CA VAL A 251 -25.23 -18.01 -32.22
C VAL A 251 -25.55 -18.51 -33.61
N ARG A 252 -25.65 -19.82 -33.79
CA ARG A 252 -26.45 -20.41 -34.85
C ARG A 252 -27.92 -20.03 -34.57
N CYS A 253 -28.29 -18.85 -34.98
CA CYS A 253 -29.69 -18.45 -34.99
C CYS A 253 -30.33 -19.11 -36.19
N ASP A 254 -31.14 -20.12 -35.94
CA ASP A 254 -31.93 -20.80 -37.02
C ASP A 254 -33.14 -19.98 -37.45
N ARG A 255 -33.36 -18.79 -36.83
CA ARG A 255 -34.49 -17.88 -37.15
C ARG A 255 -34.00 -16.51 -37.59
N GLU A 256 -34.53 -16.00 -38.67
CA GLU A 256 -34.20 -14.67 -39.22
C GLU A 256 -34.51 -13.53 -38.24
N GLU A 257 -35.59 -13.66 -37.45
CA GLU A 257 -35.99 -12.65 -36.45
C GLU A 257 -34.95 -12.49 -35.35
N GLU A 258 -34.44 -13.60 -34.78
CA GLU A 258 -33.39 -13.58 -33.77
C GLU A 258 -32.08 -12.96 -34.31
N THR A 259 -31.77 -13.21 -35.59
CA THR A 259 -30.61 -12.62 -36.24
C THR A 259 -30.74 -11.10 -36.38
N ASN A 260 -31.95 -10.59 -36.70
CA ASN A 260 -32.19 -9.16 -36.82
C ASN A 260 -32.14 -8.44 -35.49
N GLU A 261 -32.65 -9.04 -34.40
CA GLU A 261 -32.57 -8.47 -33.05
C GLU A 261 -31.08 -8.37 -32.58
N LEU A 262 -30.26 -9.38 -32.84
CA LEU A 262 -28.84 -9.39 -32.55
C LEU A 262 -28.07 -8.31 -33.31
N ILE A 263 -28.39 -8.13 -34.63
CA ILE A 263 -27.77 -7.08 -35.44
C ILE A 263 -28.15 -5.69 -34.93
N GLN A 264 -29.43 -5.49 -34.56
CA GLN A 264 -29.87 -4.21 -33.99
C GLN A 264 -29.19 -3.95 -32.63
N GLY A 265 -29.08 -4.97 -31.75
CA GLY A 265 -28.38 -4.86 -30.48
C GLY A 265 -26.90 -4.51 -30.69
N PHE A 266 -26.23 -5.18 -31.61
CA PHE A 266 -24.84 -4.89 -32.00
C PHE A 266 -24.68 -3.43 -32.47
N GLN A 267 -25.56 -2.96 -33.38
CA GLN A 267 -25.51 -1.60 -33.87
C GLN A 267 -25.74 -0.58 -32.75
N ALA A 268 -26.73 -0.82 -31.90
CA ALA A 268 -27.03 0.07 -30.78
C ALA A 268 -25.87 0.17 -29.79
N ALA A 269 -25.18 -0.96 -29.47
CA ALA A 269 -24.00 -0.98 -28.62
C ALA A 269 -22.83 -0.22 -29.25
N TRP A 270 -22.63 -0.36 -30.56
CA TRP A 270 -21.60 0.36 -31.31
C TRP A 270 -21.83 1.88 -31.30
N ASP A 271 -23.05 2.30 -31.59
CA ASP A 271 -23.44 3.72 -31.62
C ASP A 271 -23.30 4.35 -30.22
N LEU A 272 -23.69 3.60 -29.19
CA LEU A 272 -23.51 4.01 -27.81
C LEU A 272 -22.03 4.19 -27.47
N PHE A 273 -21.17 3.24 -27.86
CA PHE A 273 -19.75 3.31 -27.64
C PHE A 273 -19.14 4.55 -28.30
N ASN A 274 -19.43 4.78 -29.58
CA ASN A 274 -18.92 5.94 -30.30
C ASN A 274 -19.38 7.25 -29.67
N THR A 275 -20.65 7.39 -29.33
CA THR A 275 -21.19 8.58 -28.66
C THR A 275 -20.47 8.82 -27.33
N SER A 276 -20.26 7.75 -26.53
CA SER A 276 -19.59 7.86 -25.26
C SER A 276 -18.10 8.21 -25.38
N MET A 277 -17.44 7.75 -26.46
CA MET A 277 -16.06 8.14 -26.78
C MET A 277 -15.99 9.61 -27.21
N ASP A 278 -16.91 10.08 -28.02
CA ASP A 278 -16.99 11.49 -28.44
C ASP A 278 -17.19 12.41 -27.21
N ASP A 279 -18.09 12.05 -26.31
CA ASP A 279 -18.35 12.76 -25.07
C ASP A 279 -17.10 12.77 -24.18
N PHE A 280 -16.43 11.62 -24.02
CA PHE A 280 -15.20 11.50 -23.25
C PHE A 280 -14.06 12.33 -23.84
N LEU A 281 -13.85 12.27 -25.15
CA LEU A 281 -12.81 13.06 -25.81
C LEU A 281 -13.10 14.57 -25.76
N SER A 282 -14.37 14.96 -25.81
CA SER A 282 -14.81 16.33 -25.59
C SER A 282 -14.49 16.79 -24.17
N PHE A 283 -14.73 15.94 -23.18
CA PHE A 283 -14.33 16.20 -21.80
C PHE A 283 -12.80 16.35 -21.66
N VAL A 284 -12.02 15.44 -22.25
CA VAL A 284 -10.53 15.50 -22.23
C VAL A 284 -10.02 16.75 -22.96
N LYS A 285 -10.68 17.20 -24.03
CA LYS A 285 -10.33 18.43 -24.74
C LYS A 285 -10.63 19.68 -23.91
N ALA A 286 -11.75 19.67 -23.20
CA ALA A 286 -12.16 20.79 -22.33
C ALA A 286 -11.31 20.88 -21.05
N ASN A 287 -10.87 19.76 -20.51
CA ASN A 287 -9.98 19.70 -19.35
C ASN A 287 -8.52 19.82 -19.77
N LYS A 288 -7.76 20.60 -19.02
CA LYS A 288 -6.30 20.67 -19.21
C LYS A 288 -5.65 19.40 -18.66
N PRO A 289 -4.65 18.84 -19.37
CA PRO A 289 -3.83 17.77 -18.81
C PRO A 289 -3.16 18.27 -17.53
N VAL A 290 -3.10 17.39 -16.53
CA VAL A 290 -2.46 17.70 -15.26
C VAL A 290 -1.01 17.23 -15.27
N SER A 291 -0.10 18.08 -14.82
CA SER A 291 1.31 17.71 -14.64
C SER A 291 1.47 16.81 -13.42
N LEU A 292 2.26 15.74 -13.56
CA LEU A 292 2.55 14.81 -12.46
C LEU A 292 3.63 15.33 -11.47
N LYS A 293 4.12 16.56 -11.60
CA LYS A 293 5.12 17.13 -10.68
C LYS A 293 4.67 17.14 -9.22
N ASN A 294 3.42 17.56 -8.94
CA ASN A 294 2.88 17.53 -7.59
C ASN A 294 2.64 16.10 -7.12
N THR A 295 2.23 15.22 -8.02
CA THR A 295 2.10 13.79 -7.76
C THR A 295 3.45 13.17 -7.41
N GLU A 296 4.54 13.53 -8.09
CA GLU A 296 5.90 13.09 -7.75
C GLU A 296 6.27 13.45 -6.30
N SER A 297 5.89 14.64 -5.84
CA SER A 297 6.07 15.03 -4.44
C SER A 297 5.26 14.15 -3.49
N VAL A 298 4.00 13.82 -3.81
CA VAL A 298 3.19 12.88 -3.03
C VAL A 298 3.85 11.52 -2.95
N LEU A 299 4.32 10.99 -4.08
CA LEU A 299 4.96 9.67 -4.18
C LEU A 299 6.26 9.63 -3.36
N THR A 300 7.07 10.69 -3.43
CA THR A 300 8.32 10.81 -2.66
C THR A 300 8.05 10.76 -1.16
N HIS A 301 7.10 11.56 -0.66
CA HIS A 301 6.78 11.58 0.76
C HIS A 301 6.14 10.27 1.23
N ARG A 302 5.36 9.59 0.39
CA ARG A 302 4.84 8.25 0.72
C ARG A 302 5.95 7.22 0.84
N LYS A 303 6.88 7.20 -0.09
CA LYS A 303 8.03 6.30 -0.05
C LYS A 303 8.86 6.54 1.22
N GLN A 304 9.18 7.80 1.52
CA GLN A 304 9.87 8.17 2.75
C GLN A 304 9.11 7.74 4.00
N LEU A 305 7.80 7.96 4.04
CA LEU A 305 6.96 7.54 5.15
C LEU A 305 7.03 6.02 5.39
N VAL A 306 6.92 5.22 4.34
CA VAL A 306 7.06 3.75 4.42
C VAL A 306 8.45 3.34 4.91
N GLU A 307 9.52 3.94 4.38
CA GLU A 307 10.90 3.67 4.82
C GLU A 307 11.11 4.02 6.30
N HIS A 308 10.58 5.15 6.76
CA HIS A 308 10.64 5.54 8.17
C HIS A 308 9.84 4.60 9.06
N MET A 309 8.66 4.14 8.61
CA MET A 309 7.84 3.18 9.36
C MET A 309 8.50 1.80 9.45
N ILE A 310 9.13 1.31 8.37
CA ILE A 310 9.92 0.08 8.41
C ILE A 310 11.09 0.20 9.39
N SER A 311 11.80 1.34 9.36
CA SER A 311 12.90 1.62 10.27
C SER A 311 12.42 1.71 11.72
N LEU A 312 11.29 2.36 11.96
CA LEU A 312 10.66 2.46 13.27
C LEU A 312 10.28 1.08 13.83
N ARG A 313 9.64 0.23 13.00
CA ARG A 313 9.31 -1.15 13.38
C ARG A 313 10.56 -1.97 13.73
N LYS A 314 11.66 -1.76 13.00
CA LYS A 314 12.95 -2.40 13.28
C LYS A 314 13.52 -1.99 14.64
N GLN A 315 13.45 -0.69 14.97
CA GLN A 315 13.89 -0.19 16.27
C GLN A 315 13.01 -0.71 17.42
N VAL A 316 11.68 -0.72 17.21
CA VAL A 316 10.74 -1.29 18.20
C VAL A 316 11.06 -2.76 18.46
N LYS A 317 11.28 -3.57 17.44
CA LYS A 317 11.65 -4.98 17.58
C LYS A 317 13.04 -5.17 18.23
N ALA A 318 14.01 -4.30 17.96
CA ALA A 318 15.33 -4.39 18.55
C ALA A 318 15.31 -4.29 20.08
N MET A 319 14.36 -3.53 20.64
CA MET A 319 14.14 -3.45 22.09
C MET A 319 13.57 -4.74 22.70
N GLN A 320 12.97 -5.60 21.88
CA GLN A 320 12.40 -6.90 22.30
C GLN A 320 13.42 -8.04 22.27
N LEU A 321 14.55 -7.84 21.62
CA LEU A 321 15.58 -8.87 21.55
C LEU A 321 16.19 -9.12 22.94
N GLU A 322 16.39 -10.39 23.26
CA GLU A 322 17.09 -10.81 24.46
C GLU A 322 18.58 -10.50 24.31
N HIS A 323 19.14 -9.86 25.32
CA HIS A 323 20.55 -9.60 25.45
C HIS A 323 21.10 -10.39 26.63
N GLU A 324 22.36 -10.83 26.55
CA GLU A 324 23.04 -11.48 27.63
C GLU A 324 23.61 -10.43 28.60
N PHE A 325 23.19 -10.52 29.84
CA PHE A 325 23.65 -9.64 30.93
C PHE A 325 24.29 -10.43 32.04
N GLU A 326 25.35 -9.88 32.62
CA GLU A 326 25.94 -10.43 33.84
C GLU A 326 25.11 -9.97 35.05
N GLU A 327 24.49 -10.93 35.73
CA GLU A 327 23.75 -10.69 36.96
C GLU A 327 24.58 -11.18 38.15
N CYS A 328 24.86 -10.27 39.07
CA CYS A 328 25.51 -10.63 40.33
C CYS A 328 24.47 -11.19 41.33
N TYR A 329 24.69 -12.36 41.84
CA TYR A 329 23.85 -12.96 42.86
C TYR A 329 24.68 -13.48 44.04
N LYS A 330 24.08 -13.56 45.22
CA LYS A 330 24.73 -14.08 46.42
C LYS A 330 24.33 -15.52 46.65
N GLU A 331 25.31 -16.40 46.75
CA GLU A 331 25.12 -17.82 47.01
C GLU A 331 25.77 -18.19 48.33
N LYS A 332 25.16 -19.09 49.11
CA LYS A 332 25.77 -19.66 50.32
C LYS A 332 26.74 -20.78 49.94
N VAL A 333 28.00 -20.58 50.26
CA VAL A 333 29.04 -21.58 50.04
C VAL A 333 29.59 -22.09 51.39
N PRO A 334 30.01 -23.35 51.49
CA PRO A 334 30.67 -23.85 52.68
C PRO A 334 31.96 -23.07 52.97
N ILE A 335 32.27 -22.86 54.26
CA ILE A 335 33.53 -22.28 54.67
C ILE A 335 34.62 -23.34 54.47
N ASP A 336 35.71 -23.00 53.79
CA ASP A 336 36.83 -23.89 53.55
C ASP A 336 37.58 -24.12 54.85
N PRO A 337 37.64 -25.38 55.34
CA PRO A 337 38.31 -25.72 56.57
C PRO A 337 39.82 -25.45 56.54
N SER A 338 40.44 -25.36 55.38
CA SER A 338 41.89 -25.17 55.19
C SER A 338 42.35 -23.74 55.50
N THR A 339 41.44 -22.77 55.54
CA THR A 339 41.77 -21.34 55.72
C THR A 339 42.14 -20.99 57.18
N GLY A 340 42.08 -21.92 58.10
CA GLY A 340 42.43 -21.69 59.54
C GLY A 340 41.47 -20.72 60.25
N SER A 341 40.42 -20.24 59.58
CA SER A 341 39.42 -19.33 60.14
C SER A 341 38.37 -20.09 60.97
N SER A 342 37.54 -19.37 61.74
CA SER A 342 36.40 -19.94 62.46
C SER A 342 35.55 -20.84 61.56
N LYS A 343 35.16 -22.01 62.08
CA LYS A 343 34.30 -22.97 61.34
C LYS A 343 32.90 -22.48 61.09
N GLU A 344 32.49 -21.34 61.62
CA GLU A 344 31.12 -20.81 61.52
C GLU A 344 31.15 -19.30 61.30
N ALA A 345 30.17 -18.83 60.57
CA ALA A 345 29.88 -17.41 60.31
C ALA A 345 28.44 -17.05 60.76
N MET A 346 28.22 -15.83 61.18
CA MET A 346 26.87 -15.30 61.38
C MET A 346 26.45 -14.50 60.21
N CYS A 347 25.42 -14.97 59.51
CA CYS A 347 24.91 -14.40 58.27
C CYS A 347 23.46 -13.92 58.41
N CYS A 348 23.13 -12.80 57.84
CA CYS A 348 21.76 -12.33 57.72
C CYS A 348 21.04 -12.99 56.52
N SER A 349 19.94 -13.72 56.79
CA SER A 349 19.17 -14.39 55.76
C SER A 349 18.39 -13.43 54.90
N VAL A 350 18.02 -12.25 55.41
CA VAL A 350 17.29 -11.21 54.73
C VAL A 350 18.20 -10.38 53.80
N CYS A 351 19.33 -9.89 54.34
CA CYS A 351 20.28 -9.07 53.57
C CYS A 351 21.26 -9.89 52.74
N LYS A 352 21.30 -11.22 52.97
CA LYS A 352 22.31 -12.10 52.36
C LYS A 352 23.71 -11.54 52.58
N TRP A 353 24.03 -11.23 53.86
CA TRP A 353 25.24 -10.52 54.26
C TRP A 353 25.96 -11.31 55.35
N ASN A 354 27.29 -11.40 55.23
CA ASN A 354 28.15 -12.02 56.25
C ASN A 354 28.42 -10.99 57.37
N CYS A 355 27.59 -10.99 58.37
CA CYS A 355 27.60 -9.95 59.40
C CYS A 355 28.77 -10.12 60.35
N HIS A 356 29.17 -11.36 60.66
CA HIS A 356 30.32 -11.66 61.48
C HIS A 356 31.06 -12.93 60.99
N TYR A 357 32.25 -12.70 60.44
CA TYR A 357 33.13 -13.77 59.98
C TYR A 357 34.59 -13.33 60.12
N PRO A 358 35.43 -14.09 60.85
CA PRO A 358 35.15 -15.32 61.60
C PRO A 358 34.16 -15.07 62.73
N GLY A 359 33.15 -15.96 62.92
CA GLY A 359 32.09 -15.79 63.91
C GLY A 359 32.53 -16.07 65.34
N CYS A 360 31.75 -15.56 66.33
CA CYS A 360 31.96 -15.85 67.76
C CYS A 360 31.66 -17.34 68.04
N TRP A 361 32.65 -18.17 68.23
CA TRP A 361 32.48 -19.62 68.50
C TRP A 361 31.76 -19.93 69.79
N TRP A 362 31.87 -19.03 70.84
CA TRP A 362 31.28 -19.21 72.17
C TRP A 362 29.85 -18.74 72.34
N VAL A 363 29.29 -17.99 71.32
CA VAL A 363 27.97 -17.42 71.43
C VAL A 363 26.93 -18.46 71.04
N ARG A 364 26.03 -18.82 71.97
CA ARG A 364 24.91 -19.70 71.76
C ARG A 364 23.64 -18.91 71.36
N ASP A 365 23.38 -17.77 72.01
CA ASP A 365 22.33 -16.88 71.73
C ASP A 365 22.83 -15.74 70.79
N LEU A 366 22.32 -15.64 69.60
CA LEU A 366 22.80 -14.68 68.60
C LEU A 366 22.61 -13.21 69.01
N SER A 367 21.73 -12.91 70.00
CA SER A 367 21.55 -11.55 70.51
C SER A 367 22.84 -11.07 71.26
N TRP A 368 23.71 -12.00 71.68
CA TRP A 368 24.96 -11.68 72.40
C TRP A 368 26.17 -11.54 71.49
N CYS A 369 25.97 -11.66 70.22
CA CYS A 369 27.08 -11.51 69.30
C CYS A 369 27.58 -10.04 69.28
N THR A 370 28.87 -9.85 69.12
CA THR A 370 29.54 -8.54 69.16
C THR A 370 29.01 -7.54 68.13
N VAL A 371 28.41 -8.03 67.04
CA VAL A 371 27.81 -7.18 66.00
C VAL A 371 26.32 -6.95 66.21
N MET A 372 25.77 -7.28 67.38
CA MET A 372 24.43 -7.03 67.81
C MET A 372 24.35 -5.90 68.82
N SER A 373 23.51 -4.90 68.57
CA SER A 373 23.24 -3.81 69.54
C SER A 373 21.75 -3.63 69.66
N LYS A 374 21.17 -3.69 70.85
CA LYS A 374 19.72 -3.57 71.09
C LYS A 374 18.88 -4.49 70.17
N ASN A 375 19.31 -5.76 70.06
CA ASN A 375 18.70 -6.82 69.25
C ASN A 375 18.76 -6.58 67.76
N LYS A 376 19.49 -5.57 67.25
CA LYS A 376 19.68 -5.29 65.85
C LYS A 376 21.15 -5.42 65.45
N CYS A 377 21.36 -5.89 64.20
CA CYS A 377 22.69 -6.02 63.64
C CYS A 377 23.26 -4.65 63.24
N THR A 378 24.52 -4.41 63.54
CA THR A 378 25.25 -3.18 63.18
C THR A 378 25.88 -3.28 61.80
N GLU A 379 26.07 -4.50 61.28
CA GLU A 379 26.85 -4.76 60.06
C GLU A 379 25.99 -4.89 58.79
N CYS A 380 24.82 -5.57 58.85
CA CYS A 380 24.05 -5.74 57.63
C CYS A 380 23.34 -4.45 57.23
N PRO A 381 23.19 -4.21 55.90
CA PRO A 381 22.61 -2.98 55.38
C PRO A 381 21.21 -2.66 55.95
N GLY A 382 20.40 -3.69 56.19
CA GLY A 382 19.02 -3.56 56.71
C GLY A 382 18.98 -3.43 58.24
N LYS A 383 20.15 -3.50 58.97
CA LYS A 383 20.22 -3.51 60.45
C LYS A 383 19.16 -4.43 61.06
N CYS A 384 19.06 -5.62 60.51
CA CYS A 384 18.00 -6.58 60.80
C CYS A 384 18.05 -7.08 62.24
N HIS A 385 16.91 -7.53 62.77
CA HIS A 385 16.79 -8.13 64.09
C HIS A 385 17.58 -9.45 64.13
N TYR A 386 18.16 -9.80 65.33
CA TYR A 386 19.00 -10.97 65.43
C TYR A 386 18.34 -12.29 65.02
N THR A 387 17.03 -12.40 65.17
CA THR A 387 16.24 -13.57 64.75
C THR A 387 16.28 -13.86 63.24
N THR A 388 16.71 -12.92 62.45
CA THR A 388 16.88 -13.10 60.98
C THR A 388 18.29 -13.52 60.60
N HIS A 389 19.12 -13.75 61.61
CA HIS A 389 20.52 -14.21 61.43
C HIS A 389 20.64 -15.68 61.77
N VAL A 390 21.56 -16.34 61.06
CA VAL A 390 21.86 -17.75 61.24
C VAL A 390 23.37 -17.91 61.44
N LYS A 391 23.76 -18.71 62.41
CA LYS A 391 25.13 -19.13 62.63
C LYS A 391 25.33 -20.51 62.01
N GLU A 392 26.17 -20.56 60.97
CA GLU A 392 26.39 -21.78 60.22
C GLU A 392 27.78 -21.85 59.59
N ALA A 393 28.21 -23.04 59.19
CA ALA A 393 29.48 -23.27 58.50
C ALA A 393 29.41 -22.87 56.99
N LYS A 394 28.70 -21.77 56.69
CA LYS A 394 28.53 -21.23 55.32
C LYS A 394 28.59 -19.69 55.32
N ILE A 395 29.11 -19.15 54.24
CA ILE A 395 29.15 -17.70 53.99
C ILE A 395 28.46 -17.38 52.67
N TYR A 396 28.02 -16.13 52.50
CA TYR A 396 27.54 -15.63 51.21
C TYR A 396 28.73 -15.15 50.39
N GLU A 397 28.87 -15.72 49.20
CA GLU A 397 29.77 -15.22 48.16
C GLU A 397 28.98 -14.57 47.04
N THR A 398 29.55 -13.52 46.46
CA THR A 398 28.99 -12.91 45.26
C THR A 398 29.51 -13.67 44.07
N LYS A 399 28.58 -14.25 43.26
CA LYS A 399 28.87 -14.91 42.01
C LYS A 399 28.19 -14.17 40.87
N THR A 400 28.68 -14.33 39.66
CA THR A 400 28.08 -13.81 38.43
C THR A 400 27.51 -14.94 37.60
N ARG A 401 26.40 -14.72 36.98
CA ARG A 401 25.79 -15.58 35.95
C ARG A 401 25.33 -14.78 34.76
N LEU A 402 25.40 -15.35 33.57
CA LEU A 402 24.80 -14.79 32.37
C LEU A 402 23.29 -15.08 32.37
N VAL A 403 22.50 -14.05 32.22
CA VAL A 403 21.04 -14.14 32.09
C VAL A 403 20.59 -13.44 30.81
N LYS A 404 19.65 -14.03 30.12
CA LYS A 404 19.02 -13.42 28.96
C LYS A 404 17.87 -12.58 29.45
N LYS A 405 17.86 -11.29 29.09
CA LYS A 405 16.81 -10.32 29.43
C LYS A 405 16.57 -9.39 28.23
N THR A 406 15.36 -8.94 28.08
CA THR A 406 15.07 -7.86 27.14
C THR A 406 15.47 -6.51 27.74
N LEU A 407 15.71 -5.51 26.90
CA LEU A 407 15.96 -4.14 27.36
C LEU A 407 14.81 -3.60 28.23
N GLU A 408 13.59 -4.09 27.98
CA GLU A 408 12.40 -3.76 28.77
C GLU A 408 12.44 -4.35 30.19
N ASP A 409 12.84 -5.62 30.32
CA ASP A 409 12.96 -6.28 31.63
C ASP A 409 13.99 -5.59 32.52
N VAL A 410 15.06 -5.15 31.90
CA VAL A 410 16.12 -4.42 32.62
C VAL A 410 15.64 -3.03 33.03
N LYS A 411 14.85 -2.33 32.21
CA LYS A 411 14.25 -1.02 32.54
C LYS A 411 13.33 -1.13 33.78
N LYS A 412 12.63 -2.26 33.93
CA LYS A 412 11.71 -2.52 35.05
C LYS A 412 12.41 -2.99 36.34
N ASN A 413 13.56 -3.69 36.26
CA ASN A 413 14.19 -4.38 37.38
C ASN A 413 15.68 -4.04 37.57
N HIS A 414 15.99 -2.84 38.08
CA HIS A 414 17.38 -2.35 38.24
C HIS A 414 18.15 -2.86 39.47
N LYS A 415 17.58 -3.71 40.35
CA LYS A 415 18.13 -3.93 41.69
C LYS A 415 19.40 -4.79 41.78
N ASN A 416 19.70 -5.62 40.80
CA ASN A 416 20.75 -6.66 40.91
C ASN A 416 21.89 -6.57 39.87
N GLU A 417 22.04 -5.45 39.18
CA GLU A 417 23.03 -5.29 38.11
C GLU A 417 24.26 -4.48 38.58
N SER A 418 25.42 -4.75 37.96
CA SER A 418 26.61 -3.92 38.21
C SER A 418 26.39 -2.48 37.71
N GLU A 419 26.96 -1.49 38.39
CA GLU A 419 26.82 -0.07 38.02
C GLU A 419 27.35 0.22 36.62
N GLU A 420 28.32 -0.52 36.12
CA GLU A 420 28.86 -0.37 34.78
C GLU A 420 27.89 -0.86 33.71
N ASN A 421 27.23 -2.00 33.91
CA ASN A 421 26.19 -2.54 33.05
C ASN A 421 24.95 -1.62 33.02
N LYS A 422 24.57 -1.08 34.17
CA LYS A 422 23.47 -0.09 34.24
C LYS A 422 23.75 1.15 33.40
N LYS A 423 24.97 1.70 33.47
CA LYS A 423 25.37 2.87 32.67
C LYS A 423 25.40 2.57 31.17
N ARG A 424 25.96 1.44 30.77
CA ARG A 424 26.01 1.00 29.37
C ARG A 424 24.61 0.83 28.81
N LEU A 425 23.74 0.19 29.56
CA LEU A 425 22.36 -0.09 29.19
C LEU A 425 21.50 1.20 29.09
N ALA A 426 21.59 2.08 30.09
CA ALA A 426 20.90 3.36 30.07
C ALA A 426 21.31 4.20 28.86
N LYS A 427 22.58 4.14 28.42
CA LYS A 427 23.09 4.79 27.23
C LYS A 427 22.48 4.17 25.96
N GLU A 428 22.39 2.83 25.89
CA GLU A 428 21.79 2.16 24.72
C GLU A 428 20.30 2.42 24.61
N ILE A 429 19.56 2.32 25.71
CA ILE A 429 18.13 2.67 25.77
C ILE A 429 17.90 4.13 25.33
N SER A 430 18.69 5.08 25.87
CA SER A 430 18.57 6.49 25.50
C SER A 430 18.86 6.73 24.03
N LYS A 431 19.82 6.00 23.45
CA LYS A 431 20.12 6.06 22.01
C LYS A 431 18.95 5.57 21.17
N GLN A 432 18.36 4.43 21.53
CA GLN A 432 17.21 3.85 20.85
C GLN A 432 15.98 4.77 20.96
N GLU A 433 15.69 5.31 22.14
CA GLU A 433 14.56 6.25 22.34
C GLU A 433 14.73 7.53 21.51
N LYS A 434 15.94 8.06 21.39
CA LYS A 434 16.23 9.23 20.54
C LYS A 434 16.01 8.92 19.07
N GLU A 435 16.46 7.76 18.60
CA GLU A 435 16.26 7.37 17.20
C GLU A 435 14.79 7.14 16.87
N ILE A 436 14.03 6.52 17.78
CA ILE A 436 12.59 6.36 17.63
C ILE A 436 11.89 7.72 17.59
N SER A 437 12.23 8.65 18.50
CA SER A 437 11.67 9.99 18.49
C SER A 437 11.96 10.72 17.18
N ARG A 438 13.18 10.61 16.63
CA ARG A 438 13.57 11.17 15.34
C ARG A 438 12.72 10.60 14.20
N LEU A 439 12.58 9.27 14.15
CA LEU A 439 11.79 8.61 13.10
C LEU A 439 10.31 8.99 13.17
N VAL A 440 9.75 9.12 14.37
CA VAL A 440 8.37 9.59 14.56
C VAL A 440 8.20 11.02 14.04
N GLU A 441 9.16 11.91 14.29
CA GLU A 441 9.14 13.28 13.77
C GLU A 441 9.25 13.33 12.24
N GLU A 442 10.09 12.48 11.63
CA GLU A 442 10.17 12.37 10.17
C GLU A 442 8.87 11.83 9.56
N CYS A 443 8.23 10.84 10.19
CA CYS A 443 6.89 10.38 9.80
C CYS A 443 5.86 11.53 9.89
N ASP A 444 5.90 12.33 10.94
CA ASP A 444 4.99 13.47 11.12
C ASP A 444 5.16 14.53 10.03
N LYS A 445 6.39 14.85 9.66
CA LYS A 445 6.69 15.77 8.54
C LYS A 445 6.12 15.26 7.23
N CYS A 446 6.36 13.98 6.90
CA CYS A 446 5.80 13.36 5.69
C CYS A 446 4.27 13.41 5.70
N MET A 447 3.62 13.05 6.82
CA MET A 447 2.17 13.09 6.96
C MET A 447 1.61 14.50 6.81
N HIS A 448 2.27 15.51 7.39
CA HIS A 448 1.86 16.90 7.27
C HIS A 448 1.84 17.38 5.80
N VAL A 449 2.91 17.09 5.05
CA VAL A 449 2.96 17.39 3.61
C VAL A 449 1.86 16.65 2.84
N LEU A 450 1.72 15.34 3.08
CA LEU A 450 0.68 14.54 2.43
C LEU A 450 -0.74 15.05 2.70
N GLN A 451 -1.01 15.56 3.90
CA GLN A 451 -2.29 16.18 4.22
C GLN A 451 -2.60 17.43 3.38
N GLN A 452 -1.57 18.16 2.98
CA GLN A 452 -1.72 19.38 2.18
C GLN A 452 -1.88 19.09 0.69
N ILE A 453 -1.08 18.17 0.16
CA ILE A 453 -0.96 17.99 -1.29
C ILE A 453 -1.62 16.71 -1.84
N ALA A 454 -1.78 15.66 -1.06
CA ALA A 454 -2.34 14.40 -1.55
C ALA A 454 -3.85 14.47 -1.74
N LEU A 455 -4.36 13.81 -2.78
CA LEU A 455 -5.78 13.67 -3.05
C LEU A 455 -6.48 12.87 -1.95
N LYS A 456 -5.81 11.84 -1.43
CA LYS A 456 -6.18 11.09 -0.22
C LYS A 456 -4.98 10.94 0.68
N THR A 457 -5.17 11.21 1.97
CA THR A 457 -4.13 11.03 3.00
C THR A 457 -4.05 9.61 3.52
N ASP A 458 -5.20 8.96 3.65
CA ASP A 458 -5.37 7.61 4.16
C ASP A 458 -4.99 6.57 3.10
N ALA A 459 -3.74 6.15 3.09
CA ALA A 459 -3.41 4.82 2.57
C ALA A 459 -3.75 3.82 3.68
N LEU A 460 -4.69 2.91 3.44
CA LEU A 460 -5.12 1.89 4.42
C LEU A 460 -3.96 1.07 4.98
N SER A 461 -2.94 0.79 4.15
CA SER A 461 -1.69 0.15 4.60
C SER A 461 -0.97 0.97 5.66
N THR A 462 -0.88 2.30 5.51
CA THR A 462 -0.25 3.20 6.48
C THR A 462 -0.99 3.21 7.81
N LEU A 463 -2.32 3.17 7.79
CA LEU A 463 -3.14 3.12 9.01
C LEU A 463 -2.97 1.79 9.76
N GLN A 464 -3.01 0.67 9.05
CA GLN A 464 -2.80 -0.66 9.64
C GLN A 464 -1.40 -0.79 10.24
N ASP A 465 -0.39 -0.27 9.55
CA ASP A 465 0.98 -0.25 10.04
C ASP A 465 1.14 0.63 11.29
N LEU A 466 0.52 1.81 11.31
CA LEU A 466 0.51 2.69 12.50
C LEU A 466 -0.25 2.06 13.66
N GLU A 467 -1.36 1.37 13.42
CA GLU A 467 -2.09 0.62 14.46
C GLU A 467 -1.24 -0.47 15.08
N SER A 468 -0.59 -1.28 14.25
CA SER A 468 0.32 -2.33 14.71
C SER A 468 1.46 -1.73 15.54
N LEU A 469 2.10 -0.67 15.05
CA LEU A 469 3.17 0.05 15.76
C LEU A 469 2.71 0.65 17.08
N CYS A 470 1.50 1.25 17.11
CA CYS A 470 0.92 1.77 18.36
C CYS A 470 0.68 0.66 19.39
N MET A 471 0.18 -0.50 18.96
CA MET A 471 -0.03 -1.65 19.84
C MET A 471 1.28 -2.22 20.39
N GLU A 472 2.29 -2.34 19.53
CA GLU A 472 3.63 -2.79 19.95
C GLU A 472 4.28 -1.77 20.88
N ALA A 473 4.19 -0.48 20.57
CA ALA A 473 4.77 0.58 21.37
C ALA A 473 4.11 0.74 22.76
N LYS A 474 2.79 0.55 22.88
CA LYS A 474 2.07 0.60 24.17
C LYS A 474 2.59 -0.38 25.20
N LYS A 475 3.15 -1.50 24.76
CA LYS A 475 3.71 -2.52 25.64
C LYS A 475 5.07 -2.12 26.22
N MET A 476 5.79 -1.20 25.57
CA MET A 476 7.25 -1.06 25.76
C MET A 476 7.74 0.36 26.05
N TYR A 477 7.01 1.39 25.57
CA TYR A 477 7.51 2.76 25.60
C TYR A 477 6.79 3.63 26.62
N GLY A 478 7.49 4.72 27.02
CA GLY A 478 6.91 5.76 27.87
C GLY A 478 5.72 6.45 27.19
N LYS A 479 4.86 7.06 28.00
CA LYS A 479 3.62 7.71 27.53
C LYS A 479 3.83 8.69 26.38
N GLU A 480 4.97 9.38 26.32
CA GLU A 480 5.27 10.40 25.31
C GLU A 480 5.42 9.81 23.89
N THR A 481 6.18 8.72 23.72
CA THR A 481 6.36 8.07 22.42
C THR A 481 5.06 7.45 21.91
N VAL A 482 4.30 6.83 22.82
CA VAL A 482 2.98 6.27 22.49
C VAL A 482 2.01 7.37 22.07
N GLN A 483 2.01 8.49 22.78
CA GLN A 483 1.16 9.64 22.46
C GLN A 483 1.49 10.22 21.08
N LYS A 484 2.76 10.40 20.74
CA LYS A 484 3.20 10.85 19.41
C LYS A 484 2.74 9.90 18.29
N LEU A 485 2.84 8.59 18.50
CA LEU A 485 2.35 7.59 17.53
C LEU A 485 0.82 7.60 17.38
N GLU A 486 0.09 7.80 18.48
CA GLU A 486 -1.36 7.94 18.45
C GLU A 486 -1.80 9.24 17.75
N GLU A 487 -1.04 10.31 17.91
CA GLU A 487 -1.27 11.58 17.19
C GLU A 487 -1.02 11.41 15.68
N LEU A 488 0.05 10.69 15.28
CA LEU A 488 0.28 10.32 13.88
C LEU A 488 -0.87 9.50 13.31
N LYS A 489 -1.36 8.51 14.06
CA LYS A 489 -2.52 7.71 13.66
C LYS A 489 -3.76 8.60 13.47
N LYS A 490 -4.08 9.48 14.42
CA LYS A 490 -5.19 10.42 14.31
C LYS A 490 -5.05 11.37 13.12
N LYS A 491 -3.83 11.83 12.81
CA LYS A 491 -3.56 12.64 11.62
C LYS A 491 -3.81 11.87 10.34
N ALA A 492 -3.42 10.59 10.29
CA ALA A 492 -3.71 9.70 9.17
C ALA A 492 -5.22 9.44 9.02
N GLU A 493 -5.97 9.34 10.11
CA GLU A 493 -7.44 9.19 10.13
C GLU A 493 -8.19 10.52 9.86
N GLY A 494 -7.58 11.66 10.17
CA GLY A 494 -8.25 12.95 10.34
C GLY A 494 -8.95 13.52 9.11
N LYS A 495 -8.57 13.16 7.90
CA LYS A 495 -9.34 13.50 6.69
C LYS A 495 -10.48 12.52 6.40
N SER A 496 -10.42 11.31 6.93
CA SER A 496 -11.53 10.35 6.85
C SER A 496 -12.76 10.83 7.62
N ASN A 497 -12.57 11.55 8.73
CA ASN A 497 -13.66 12.08 9.56
C ASN A 497 -14.30 13.37 9.03
N MET A 498 -13.57 14.22 8.28
CA MET A 498 -14.18 15.39 7.62
C MET A 498 -15.10 15.01 6.45
N THR A 499 -15.00 13.77 5.96
CA THR A 499 -15.92 13.20 4.96
C THR A 499 -17.08 12.41 5.57
N ARG A 500 -17.20 12.36 6.93
CA ARG A 500 -18.32 11.70 7.64
C ARG A 500 -19.39 12.68 8.17
N LEU A 501 -19.19 13.96 7.96
CA LEU A 501 -20.18 15.02 8.15
C LEU A 501 -20.58 15.55 6.78
#